data_cff0e184a97ff10ff1a2d36cdc5cdb58
#
_entry.id   cff0e184a97ff10ff1a2d36cdc5cdb58
#
_cell.length_a   1.000
_cell.length_b   1.000
_cell.length_c   1.000
_cell.angle_alpha   90.00
_cell.angle_beta   90.00
_cell.angle_gamma   90.00
#
_symmetry.space_group_name_H-M   'P 1'
#
loop_
_entity.id
_entity.type
_entity.pdbx_description
1 polymer ?
#
loop_
_entity_poly.entity_id
_entity_poly.type
_entity_poly.pdbx_seq_one_letter_code
_entity_poly.pdbx_strand_id
1 'polypeptide(L)'
;MKKKILAAVLSCAMIMGLAGITASAEEKTFVYGTTGYSEEMGDAGLNPHDNYSGWSALRYGVGETLFKYNDNMEVEPWLATDYEFVDDNTVKITLRDGVLFSSGRTMDAQAVKECLEDLIAVHDRAPSDLKIDNIEADGLILTIHTTEPCPAIINYLGDPYGAIIDMEYGIQGEGGSANVAGTGPYIATEVTPTQITLVKNENYWGGEVKVDNVIVKSFSDAGSLCASLQTGDIQGTYGLQYDNYTLFENDPNYVINSMPTSRCFFGQFNMDSEIMQDINVRKAIEMGIDKESFCTVLANGRCVPATGVFPSSFSYGNEAVTAPSYDPEGAKALLEEAGWTDTDGDGYVDKDGQKLTIKWLTYPTRLEQPLLATYAHDTLKQIGIDVDINNTSDHRTYAADGDFDLYVSSTTTAPTGDPEYFFTSTVVGSKNYGNYQNDEVTALVEELHQTFDKEKRGELAIQLQQKILDDCSFFFIAHLNMGIVTKSNVSGMAAHPCDYYEITAELDIQ
;
A
#
# COMPACT_ATOMS: atom_id res chain seq x y z
N MET A 1 -3.41 51.22 -72.03
CA MET A 1 -4.06 51.21 -70.68
C MET A 1 -4.00 49.84 -70.01
N LYS A 2 -2.80 49.26 -69.79
CA LYS A 2 -2.64 47.92 -69.12
C LYS A 2 -1.35 47.83 -68.27
N LYS A 3 -0.81 48.93 -67.77
CA LYS A 3 0.46 48.98 -66.98
C LYS A 3 0.39 49.81 -65.70
N LYS A 4 -0.80 50.16 -65.18
CA LYS A 4 -0.95 50.95 -63.93
C LYS A 4 -1.80 50.27 -62.84
N ILE A 5 -2.14 48.96 -62.95
CA ILE A 5 -2.93 48.21 -61.94
C ILE A 5 -2.08 47.20 -61.17
N LEU A 6 -0.76 47.05 -61.50
CA LEU A 6 0.12 46.09 -60.87
C LEU A 6 0.96 46.62 -59.73
N ALA A 7 0.87 47.95 -59.42
CA ALA A 7 1.67 48.53 -58.36
C ALA A 7 0.91 48.85 -57.09
N ALA A 8 -0.44 48.62 -57.04
CA ALA A 8 -1.28 48.85 -55.87
C ALA A 8 -1.64 47.56 -55.07
N VAL A 9 -1.25 46.38 -55.56
CA VAL A 9 -1.52 45.11 -54.85
C VAL A 9 -0.30 44.58 -54.07
N LEU A 10 0.91 45.17 -54.30
CA LEU A 10 2.11 44.75 -53.56
C LEU A 10 2.43 45.58 -52.30
N SER A 11 1.66 46.65 -51.99
CA SER A 11 1.89 47.45 -50.78
C SER A 11 0.91 47.19 -49.65
N CYS A 12 -0.07 46.28 -49.82
CA CYS A 12 -0.93 45.84 -48.76
C CYS A 12 -0.57 44.46 -48.16
N ALA A 13 0.49 43.82 -48.67
CA ALA A 13 0.94 42.50 -48.17
C ALA A 13 2.13 42.57 -47.19
N MET A 14 2.54 43.73 -46.72
CA MET A 14 3.64 43.90 -45.76
C MET A 14 3.27 44.54 -44.44
N ILE A 15 1.99 44.61 -44.08
CA ILE A 15 1.53 45.12 -42.76
C ILE A 15 0.66 44.10 -42.02
N MET A 16 0.61 42.84 -42.47
CA MET A 16 -0.02 41.73 -41.73
C MET A 16 1.00 40.64 -41.37
N GLY A 17 2.10 41.00 -40.78
CA GLY A 17 3.18 40.09 -40.44
C GLY A 17 3.82 40.35 -39.07
N LEU A 18 3.04 40.89 -38.12
CA LEU A 18 3.45 41.02 -36.71
C LEU A 18 2.23 40.90 -35.79
N ALA A 19 1.30 39.97 -36.11
CA ALA A 19 0.51 39.36 -35.07
C ALA A 19 1.44 38.34 -34.43
N GLY A 20 1.85 38.59 -33.21
CA GLY A 20 2.69 37.65 -32.45
C GLY A 20 2.11 36.25 -32.54
N ILE A 21 2.88 35.33 -33.11
CA ILE A 21 2.75 33.95 -32.82
C ILE A 21 3.12 33.86 -31.34
N THR A 22 2.14 33.96 -30.46
CA THR A 22 2.26 33.35 -29.13
C THR A 22 2.47 31.88 -29.45
N ALA A 23 3.72 31.42 -29.36
CA ALA A 23 3.97 29.99 -29.29
C ALA A 23 3.11 29.51 -28.14
N SER A 24 2.02 28.83 -28.46
CA SER A 24 1.33 28.00 -27.47
C SER A 24 2.42 27.09 -26.93
N ALA A 25 2.68 27.13 -25.65
CA ALA A 25 3.54 26.14 -25.03
C ALA A 25 2.97 24.77 -25.42
N GLU A 26 3.81 23.88 -25.87
CA GLU A 26 3.40 22.51 -26.20
C GLU A 26 2.82 21.88 -24.93
N GLU A 27 1.61 21.32 -25.02
CA GLU A 27 0.97 20.69 -23.86
C GLU A 27 1.81 19.51 -23.35
N LYS A 28 2.14 19.52 -22.07
CA LYS A 28 2.88 18.46 -21.41
C LYS A 28 1.96 17.27 -21.14
N THR A 29 2.32 16.10 -21.67
CA THR A 29 1.59 14.86 -21.43
C THR A 29 2.51 13.82 -20.78
N PHE A 30 2.10 13.30 -19.63
CA PHE A 30 2.76 12.22 -18.92
C PHE A 30 2.01 10.92 -19.12
N VAL A 31 2.71 9.86 -19.52
CA VAL A 31 2.12 8.51 -19.65
C VAL A 31 2.72 7.61 -18.59
N TYR A 32 1.86 7.13 -17.70
CA TYR A 32 2.19 6.28 -16.59
C TYR A 32 1.71 4.85 -16.83
N GLY A 33 2.52 3.85 -16.50
CA GLY A 33 2.17 2.45 -16.58
C GLY A 33 2.17 1.79 -15.20
N THR A 34 1.22 0.90 -14.96
CA THR A 34 1.14 0.14 -13.71
C THR A 34 0.50 -1.23 -13.90
N THR A 35 0.84 -2.18 -13.03
CA THR A 35 0.12 -3.45 -12.88
C THR A 35 -0.89 -3.41 -11.72
N GLY A 36 -0.95 -2.30 -10.97
CA GLY A 36 -1.80 -2.11 -9.80
C GLY A 36 -3.13 -1.41 -10.11
N TYR A 37 -3.58 -1.39 -11.36
CA TYR A 37 -4.89 -0.87 -11.76
C TYR A 37 -5.58 -1.94 -12.61
N SER A 38 -6.53 -2.68 -12.02
CA SER A 38 -7.25 -3.73 -12.74
C SER A 38 -8.56 -4.12 -12.04
N GLU A 39 -9.56 -4.58 -12.81
CA GLU A 39 -10.80 -5.11 -12.23
C GLU A 39 -10.56 -6.37 -11.38
N GLU A 40 -9.58 -7.20 -11.76
CA GLU A 40 -9.24 -8.42 -11.01
C GLU A 40 -8.73 -8.12 -9.61
N MET A 41 -7.97 -7.02 -9.45
CA MET A 41 -7.48 -6.55 -8.15
C MET A 41 -8.54 -5.78 -7.36
N GLY A 42 -9.63 -5.34 -8.01
CA GLY A 42 -10.69 -4.53 -7.42
C GLY A 42 -10.29 -3.07 -7.19
N ASP A 43 -9.27 -2.57 -7.90
CA ASP A 43 -8.78 -1.19 -7.83
C ASP A 43 -8.98 -0.38 -9.12
N ALA A 44 -9.68 -0.94 -10.12
CA ALA A 44 -10.10 -0.21 -11.31
C ALA A 44 -11.31 0.68 -11.04
N GLY A 45 -11.37 1.81 -11.74
CA GLY A 45 -12.34 2.87 -11.47
C GLY A 45 -11.81 3.89 -10.44
N LEU A 46 -12.61 4.91 -10.16
CA LEU A 46 -12.23 6.03 -9.29
C LEU A 46 -13.21 6.26 -8.13
N ASN A 47 -14.20 5.37 -7.94
CA ASN A 47 -15.12 5.49 -6.80
C ASN A 47 -14.45 5.02 -5.51
N PRO A 48 -14.08 5.92 -4.56
CA PRO A 48 -13.38 5.52 -3.34
C PRO A 48 -14.23 4.64 -2.41
N HIS A 49 -15.56 4.65 -2.58
CA HIS A 49 -16.48 3.86 -1.77
C HIS A 49 -16.67 2.42 -2.29
N ASP A 50 -15.97 2.03 -3.37
CA ASP A 50 -16.06 0.70 -3.97
C ASP A 50 -14.72 -0.04 -3.84
N ASN A 51 -14.67 -1.09 -3.01
CA ASN A 51 -13.51 -1.97 -2.85
C ASN A 51 -12.20 -1.19 -2.56
N TYR A 52 -11.21 -1.38 -3.45
CA TYR A 52 -9.89 -0.73 -3.39
C TYR A 52 -9.75 0.42 -4.42
N SER A 53 -10.83 0.84 -5.09
CA SER A 53 -10.79 1.92 -6.09
C SER A 53 -10.38 3.27 -5.51
N GLY A 54 -10.52 3.47 -4.19
CA GLY A 54 -9.97 4.62 -3.48
C GLY A 54 -8.45 4.78 -3.65
N TRP A 55 -7.71 3.65 -3.75
CA TRP A 55 -6.27 3.70 -4.07
C TRP A 55 -6.02 4.39 -5.42
N SER A 56 -6.79 4.05 -6.45
CA SER A 56 -6.66 4.66 -7.77
C SER A 56 -7.03 6.14 -7.76
N ALA A 57 -8.10 6.52 -7.05
CA ALA A 57 -8.49 7.92 -6.91
C ALA A 57 -7.38 8.76 -6.26
N LEU A 58 -6.75 8.23 -5.22
CA LEU A 58 -5.70 8.91 -4.46
C LEU A 58 -4.36 8.89 -5.19
N ARG A 59 -3.90 7.72 -5.70
CA ARG A 59 -2.64 7.54 -6.42
C ARG A 59 -2.51 8.46 -7.62
N TYR A 60 -3.59 8.66 -8.35
CA TYR A 60 -3.55 9.39 -9.62
C TYR A 60 -4.02 10.84 -9.48
N GLY A 61 -4.14 11.33 -8.23
CA GLY A 61 -4.36 12.73 -7.95
C GLY A 61 -5.76 13.24 -8.32
N VAL A 62 -6.77 12.38 -8.31
CA VAL A 62 -8.18 12.77 -8.53
C VAL A 62 -8.88 13.08 -7.21
N GLY A 63 -8.70 12.24 -6.20
CA GLY A 63 -9.25 12.39 -4.85
C GLY A 63 -8.18 12.80 -3.85
N GLU A 64 -8.61 13.43 -2.76
CA GLU A 64 -7.82 13.75 -1.58
C GLU A 64 -8.63 13.43 -0.32
N THR A 65 -7.92 13.07 0.76
CA THR A 65 -8.52 12.72 2.06
C THR A 65 -8.46 13.91 3.03
N LEU A 66 -9.16 13.83 4.15
CA LEU A 66 -9.11 14.89 5.18
C LEU A 66 -7.69 15.04 5.74
N PHE A 67 -6.99 13.94 5.93
CA PHE A 67 -5.60 13.86 6.39
C PHE A 67 -4.79 13.04 5.41
N LYS A 68 -3.48 13.22 5.37
CA LYS A 68 -2.52 12.41 4.60
C LYS A 68 -1.41 11.89 5.49
N TYR A 69 -0.56 11.02 4.96
CA TYR A 69 0.61 10.51 5.67
C TYR A 69 1.89 11.05 5.03
N ASN A 70 2.87 11.36 5.88
CA ASN A 70 4.23 11.65 5.43
C ASN A 70 5.03 10.35 5.20
N ASP A 71 6.30 10.49 4.82
CA ASP A 71 7.20 9.35 4.56
C ASP A 71 7.48 8.46 5.79
N ASN A 72 7.16 8.94 6.99
CA ASN A 72 7.22 8.17 8.24
C ASN A 72 5.85 7.61 8.64
N MET A 73 4.85 7.70 7.76
CA MET A 73 3.46 7.32 8.02
C MET A 73 2.80 8.07 9.18
N GLU A 74 3.31 9.27 9.50
CA GLU A 74 2.66 10.15 10.46
C GLU A 74 1.57 10.96 9.76
N VAL A 75 0.44 11.12 10.47
CA VAL A 75 -0.72 11.87 9.95
C VAL A 75 -0.41 13.36 9.89
N GLU A 76 -0.71 13.98 8.76
CA GLU A 76 -0.63 15.40 8.51
C GLU A 76 -1.97 15.97 8.02
N PRO A 77 -2.30 17.22 8.33
CA PRO A 77 -3.46 17.92 7.75
C PRO A 77 -3.38 17.97 6.23
N TRP A 78 -4.54 17.76 5.55
CA TRP A 78 -4.65 17.92 4.09
C TRP A 78 -5.89 18.75 3.71
N LEU A 79 -7.07 18.11 3.45
CA LEU A 79 -8.33 18.86 3.30
C LEU A 79 -8.87 19.38 4.64
N ALA A 80 -8.52 18.75 5.74
CA ALA A 80 -8.61 19.31 7.08
C ALA A 80 -7.37 20.17 7.39
N THR A 81 -7.51 21.15 8.29
CA THR A 81 -6.42 22.00 8.78
C THR A 81 -6.08 21.71 10.23
N ASP A 82 -7.03 21.19 11.01
CA ASP A 82 -6.88 20.92 12.43
C ASP A 82 -7.96 19.95 12.92
N TYR A 83 -7.72 19.30 14.07
CA TYR A 83 -8.71 18.49 14.76
C TYR A 83 -8.54 18.54 16.28
N GLU A 84 -9.61 18.25 17.01
CA GLU A 84 -9.66 18.18 18.47
C GLU A 84 -10.56 17.04 18.93
N PHE A 85 -10.06 16.13 19.76
CA PHE A 85 -10.92 15.21 20.49
C PHE A 85 -11.62 15.97 21.63
N VAL A 86 -12.94 16.12 21.53
CA VAL A 86 -13.76 16.79 22.54
C VAL A 86 -13.97 15.89 23.75
N ASP A 87 -14.15 14.60 23.47
CA ASP A 87 -14.22 13.49 24.41
C ASP A 87 -13.85 12.18 23.67
N ASP A 88 -13.94 11.01 24.35
CA ASP A 88 -13.53 9.72 23.81
C ASP A 88 -14.37 9.27 22.58
N ASN A 89 -15.56 9.86 22.40
CA ASN A 89 -16.48 9.52 21.32
C ASN A 89 -16.78 10.68 20.36
N THR A 90 -16.11 11.82 20.53
CA THR A 90 -16.40 13.02 19.74
C THR A 90 -15.13 13.67 19.24
N VAL A 91 -14.98 13.78 17.93
CA VAL A 91 -13.88 14.54 17.30
C VAL A 91 -14.45 15.68 16.46
N LYS A 92 -13.85 16.86 16.62
CA LYS A 92 -14.15 18.07 15.86
C LYS A 92 -13.01 18.33 14.89
N ILE A 93 -13.36 18.52 13.61
CA ILE A 93 -12.40 18.70 12.51
C ILE A 93 -12.68 20.05 11.85
N THR A 94 -11.62 20.83 11.63
CA THR A 94 -11.68 22.09 10.89
C THR A 94 -11.24 21.87 9.46
N LEU A 95 -12.11 22.17 8.49
CA LEU A 95 -11.83 22.00 7.07
C LEU A 95 -11.07 23.21 6.49
N ARG A 96 -10.37 22.98 5.38
CA ARG A 96 -9.71 24.01 4.60
C ARG A 96 -10.73 24.85 3.84
N ASP A 97 -10.59 26.17 3.95
CA ASP A 97 -11.43 27.12 3.19
C ASP A 97 -10.97 27.23 1.73
N GLY A 98 -11.91 27.49 0.84
CA GLY A 98 -11.66 27.77 -0.59
C GLY A 98 -11.37 26.55 -1.45
N VAL A 99 -11.54 25.34 -0.96
CA VAL A 99 -11.41 24.11 -1.75
C VAL A 99 -12.64 23.93 -2.65
N LEU A 100 -12.40 23.61 -3.92
CA LEU A 100 -13.45 23.28 -4.89
C LEU A 100 -13.30 21.83 -5.36
N PHE A 101 -14.41 21.14 -5.50
CA PHE A 101 -14.46 19.92 -6.31
C PHE A 101 -14.27 20.24 -7.79
N SER A 102 -13.84 19.26 -8.56
CA SER A 102 -13.73 19.40 -10.03
C SER A 102 -15.07 19.68 -10.73
N SER A 103 -16.20 19.42 -10.08
CA SER A 103 -17.54 19.84 -10.51
C SER A 103 -17.78 21.35 -10.40
N GLY A 104 -16.96 22.06 -9.61
CA GLY A 104 -17.10 23.48 -9.27
C GLY A 104 -17.88 23.75 -7.98
N ARG A 105 -18.43 22.71 -7.31
CA ARG A 105 -19.04 22.85 -5.97
C ARG A 105 -17.97 23.16 -4.94
N THR A 106 -18.28 24.02 -3.96
CA THR A 106 -17.40 24.26 -2.79
C THR A 106 -17.42 23.04 -1.86
N MET A 107 -16.24 22.62 -1.39
CA MET A 107 -16.12 21.64 -0.33
C MET A 107 -16.28 22.34 1.02
N ASP A 108 -17.42 22.12 1.66
CA ASP A 108 -17.72 22.54 3.02
C ASP A 108 -18.02 21.33 3.91
N ALA A 109 -18.32 21.56 5.18
CA ALA A 109 -18.62 20.47 6.11
C ALA A 109 -19.86 19.66 5.70
N GLN A 110 -20.83 20.28 5.02
CA GLN A 110 -22.02 19.56 4.54
C GLN A 110 -21.66 18.60 3.40
N ALA A 111 -20.82 19.02 2.45
CA ALA A 111 -20.35 18.15 1.37
C ALA A 111 -19.51 16.98 1.88
N VAL A 112 -18.63 17.22 2.87
CA VAL A 112 -17.82 16.16 3.52
C VAL A 112 -18.72 15.19 4.28
N LYS A 113 -19.71 15.70 5.02
CA LYS A 113 -20.70 14.86 5.71
C LYS A 113 -21.42 13.93 4.73
N GLU A 114 -21.94 14.44 3.62
CA GLU A 114 -22.64 13.65 2.59
C GLU A 114 -21.74 12.52 2.05
N CYS A 115 -20.47 12.82 1.80
CA CYS A 115 -19.49 11.85 1.33
C CYS A 115 -19.21 10.76 2.38
N LEU A 116 -18.98 11.12 3.63
CA LEU A 116 -18.70 10.15 4.70
C LEU A 116 -19.94 9.33 5.08
N GLU A 117 -21.14 9.88 5.02
CA GLU A 117 -22.39 9.15 5.25
C GLU A 117 -22.63 8.09 4.16
N ASP A 118 -22.34 8.40 2.89
CA ASP A 118 -22.39 7.42 1.81
C ASP A 118 -21.30 6.35 2.00
N LEU A 119 -20.07 6.75 2.30
CA LEU A 119 -18.96 5.84 2.57
C LEU A 119 -19.33 4.78 3.60
N ILE A 120 -19.82 5.18 4.78
CA ILE A 120 -20.17 4.23 5.85
C ILE A 120 -21.40 3.39 5.54
N ALA A 121 -22.25 3.82 4.59
CA ALA A 121 -23.41 3.06 4.17
C ALA A 121 -23.09 1.94 3.19
N VAL A 122 -22.04 2.06 2.37
CA VAL A 122 -21.78 1.13 1.26
C VAL A 122 -20.46 0.40 1.33
N HIS A 123 -19.41 0.96 1.98
CA HIS A 123 -18.07 0.38 1.98
C HIS A 123 -17.92 -0.73 3.02
N ASP A 124 -17.26 -1.84 2.65
CA ASP A 124 -17.15 -3.04 3.50
C ASP A 124 -16.35 -2.83 4.80
N ARG A 125 -15.31 -1.98 4.80
CA ARG A 125 -14.41 -1.75 5.95
C ARG A 125 -14.73 -0.48 6.72
N ALA A 126 -15.07 0.60 6.04
CA ALA A 126 -15.18 1.93 6.64
C ALA A 126 -16.13 1.99 7.86
N PRO A 127 -17.28 1.30 7.91
CA PRO A 127 -18.15 1.31 9.09
C PRO A 127 -17.46 0.79 10.34
N SER A 128 -16.67 -0.30 10.22
CA SER A 128 -15.96 -0.90 11.35
C SER A 128 -14.72 -0.12 11.75
N ASP A 129 -14.04 0.52 10.81
CA ASP A 129 -12.84 1.29 11.05
C ASP A 129 -13.16 2.66 11.68
N LEU A 130 -14.13 3.38 11.11
CA LEU A 130 -14.51 4.74 11.52
C LEU A 130 -15.49 4.78 12.71
N LYS A 131 -16.33 3.75 12.88
CA LYS A 131 -17.31 3.62 13.96
C LYS A 131 -18.26 4.83 14.11
N ILE A 132 -18.53 5.53 12.99
CA ILE A 132 -19.33 6.75 12.98
C ILE A 132 -20.79 6.44 13.33
N ASP A 133 -21.33 7.14 14.34
CA ASP A 133 -22.74 7.13 14.71
C ASP A 133 -23.49 8.30 14.06
N ASN A 134 -22.93 9.52 14.15
CA ASN A 134 -23.51 10.73 13.62
C ASN A 134 -22.45 11.75 13.20
N ILE A 135 -22.79 12.56 12.20
CA ILE A 135 -21.95 13.67 11.73
C ILE A 135 -22.75 14.96 11.77
N GLU A 136 -22.21 15.99 12.39
CA GLU A 136 -22.74 17.35 12.36
C GLU A 136 -21.87 18.25 11.48
N ALA A 137 -22.48 19.13 10.69
CA ALA A 137 -21.82 20.06 9.78
C ALA A 137 -22.23 21.49 10.04
N ASP A 138 -21.27 22.40 10.27
CA ASP A 138 -21.50 23.83 10.45
C ASP A 138 -20.37 24.64 9.75
N GLY A 139 -20.65 25.16 8.57
CA GLY A 139 -19.71 25.91 7.75
C GLY A 139 -18.48 25.07 7.36
N LEU A 140 -17.35 25.29 8.01
CA LEU A 140 -16.10 24.53 7.82
C LEU A 140 -15.79 23.62 9.01
N ILE A 141 -16.73 23.44 9.93
CA ILE A 141 -16.56 22.58 11.09
C ILE A 141 -17.37 21.31 10.89
N LEU A 142 -16.68 20.18 10.96
CA LEU A 142 -17.25 18.85 10.98
C LEU A 142 -17.11 18.28 12.39
N THR A 143 -18.19 17.80 13.00
CA THR A 143 -18.16 17.09 14.27
C THR A 143 -18.61 15.66 14.04
N ILE A 144 -17.75 14.70 14.34
CA ILE A 144 -18.02 13.25 14.19
C ILE A 144 -18.22 12.66 15.58
N HIS A 145 -19.34 11.98 15.77
CA HIS A 145 -19.64 11.17 16.94
C HIS A 145 -19.47 9.70 16.60
N THR A 146 -18.80 8.94 17.45
CA THR A 146 -18.56 7.50 17.26
C THR A 146 -19.38 6.66 18.25
N THR A 147 -19.73 5.44 17.85
CA THR A 147 -20.47 4.48 18.68
C THR A 147 -19.67 3.99 19.89
N GLU A 148 -18.35 4.03 19.78
CA GLU A 148 -17.39 3.65 20.82
C GLU A 148 -16.08 4.42 20.62
N PRO A 149 -15.16 4.49 21.60
CA PRO A 149 -13.88 5.16 21.45
C PRO A 149 -13.14 4.73 20.18
N CYS A 150 -12.66 5.70 19.41
CA CYS A 150 -11.93 5.45 18.16
C CYS A 150 -10.66 6.32 18.08
N PRO A 151 -9.60 5.97 18.82
CA PRO A 151 -8.36 6.75 18.86
C PRO A 151 -7.68 6.90 17.49
N ALA A 152 -7.84 5.92 16.62
CA ALA A 152 -7.25 5.90 15.27
C ALA A 152 -8.12 6.58 14.19
N ILE A 153 -9.24 7.24 14.55
CA ILE A 153 -10.17 7.83 13.56
C ILE A 153 -9.48 8.81 12.61
N ILE A 154 -8.55 9.62 13.12
CA ILE A 154 -7.80 10.59 12.31
C ILE A 154 -6.91 9.86 11.29
N ASN A 155 -6.33 8.74 11.67
CA ASN A 155 -5.59 7.87 10.78
C ASN A 155 -6.52 7.25 9.72
N TYR A 156 -7.65 6.71 10.12
CA TYR A 156 -8.62 6.12 9.18
C TYR A 156 -9.22 7.13 8.20
N LEU A 157 -9.36 8.40 8.58
CA LEU A 157 -9.80 9.48 7.67
C LEU A 157 -8.74 9.87 6.62
N GLY A 158 -7.55 9.28 6.66
CA GLY A 158 -6.51 9.33 5.64
C GLY A 158 -6.44 8.07 4.76
N ASP A 159 -7.17 7.00 5.09
CA ASP A 159 -7.24 5.80 4.24
C ASP A 159 -7.85 6.16 2.87
N PRO A 160 -7.40 5.57 1.75
CA PRO A 160 -7.90 5.87 0.41
C PRO A 160 -9.41 5.80 0.22
N TYR A 161 -10.12 4.95 0.95
CA TYR A 161 -11.59 4.96 0.92
C TYR A 161 -12.20 6.29 1.41
N GLY A 162 -11.48 7.02 2.26
CA GLY A 162 -11.88 8.31 2.79
C GLY A 162 -11.63 9.50 1.85
N ALA A 163 -11.28 9.26 0.57
CA ALA A 163 -11.15 10.34 -0.40
C ALA A 163 -12.48 11.08 -0.57
N ILE A 164 -12.44 12.39 -0.42
CA ILE A 164 -13.64 13.24 -0.43
C ILE A 164 -14.08 13.53 -1.87
N ILE A 165 -15.29 13.15 -2.21
CA ILE A 165 -15.91 13.34 -3.53
C ILE A 165 -17.23 14.10 -3.43
N ASP A 166 -17.63 14.75 -4.52
CA ASP A 166 -18.88 15.50 -4.60
C ASP A 166 -20.07 14.56 -4.83
N MET A 167 -20.86 14.32 -3.78
CA MET A 167 -22.05 13.46 -3.86
C MET A 167 -23.21 14.08 -4.66
N GLU A 168 -23.27 15.42 -4.85
CA GLU A 168 -24.23 16.04 -5.75
C GLU A 168 -23.90 15.77 -7.23
N TYR A 169 -22.60 15.73 -7.58
CA TYR A 169 -22.17 15.29 -8.91
C TYR A 169 -22.45 13.81 -9.11
N GLY A 170 -22.33 13.04 -8.05
CA GLY A 170 -22.53 11.59 -8.00
C GLY A 170 -21.42 10.80 -8.72
N ILE A 171 -21.56 9.48 -8.67
CA ILE A 171 -20.64 8.55 -9.32
C ILE A 171 -21.10 8.31 -10.74
N GLN A 172 -20.24 8.59 -11.73
CA GLN A 172 -20.55 8.42 -13.16
C GLN A 172 -19.98 7.10 -13.65
N GLY A 173 -20.82 6.20 -14.17
CA GLY A 173 -20.42 4.85 -14.56
C GLY A 173 -20.44 3.88 -13.38
N GLU A 174 -19.93 2.66 -13.61
CA GLU A 174 -19.93 1.57 -12.63
C GLU A 174 -18.59 0.78 -12.68
N GLY A 175 -18.19 0.20 -11.56
CA GLY A 175 -17.01 -0.65 -11.46
C GLY A 175 -15.76 0.00 -12.05
N GLY A 176 -15.01 -0.70 -12.89
CA GLY A 176 -13.79 -0.20 -13.54
C GLY A 176 -13.94 1.00 -14.45
N SER A 177 -15.18 1.48 -14.69
CA SER A 177 -15.47 2.72 -15.44
C SER A 177 -16.05 3.82 -14.57
N ALA A 178 -16.09 3.63 -13.24
CA ALA A 178 -16.60 4.63 -12.32
C ALA A 178 -15.71 5.88 -12.29
N ASN A 179 -16.31 7.05 -12.42
CA ASN A 179 -15.66 8.37 -12.37
C ASN A 179 -16.33 9.26 -11.34
N VAL A 180 -15.56 10.12 -10.70
CA VAL A 180 -16.00 10.99 -9.60
C VAL A 180 -15.48 12.41 -9.76
N ALA A 181 -16.12 13.36 -9.09
CA ALA A 181 -15.58 14.71 -8.93
C ALA A 181 -14.88 14.82 -7.57
N GLY A 182 -13.55 14.73 -7.58
CA GLY A 182 -12.70 14.93 -6.40
C GLY A 182 -12.16 16.35 -6.28
N THR A 183 -11.25 16.57 -5.34
CA THR A 183 -10.61 17.86 -5.03
C THR A 183 -9.18 17.98 -5.56
N GLY A 184 -8.66 16.89 -6.13
CA GLY A 184 -7.24 16.74 -6.47
C GLY A 184 -6.75 17.59 -7.64
N PRO A 185 -5.42 17.53 -7.91
CA PRO A 185 -4.75 18.28 -8.99
C PRO A 185 -5.17 17.85 -10.41
N TYR A 186 -5.79 16.68 -10.56
CA TYR A 186 -6.22 16.17 -11.86
C TYR A 186 -7.70 15.82 -11.88
N ILE A 187 -8.31 15.98 -13.07
CA ILE A 187 -9.70 15.68 -13.36
C ILE A 187 -9.74 14.55 -14.37
N ALA A 188 -10.45 13.47 -14.07
CA ALA A 188 -10.61 12.35 -15.01
C ALA A 188 -11.65 12.70 -16.08
N THR A 189 -11.25 12.62 -17.35
CA THR A 189 -12.11 12.86 -18.51
C THR A 189 -12.58 11.56 -19.16
N GLU A 190 -11.83 10.47 -18.95
CA GLU A 190 -12.18 9.13 -19.39
C GLU A 190 -11.66 8.11 -18.38
N VAL A 191 -12.50 7.17 -17.99
CA VAL A 191 -12.17 6.06 -17.09
C VAL A 191 -12.63 4.77 -17.71
N THR A 192 -11.70 3.83 -17.86
CA THR A 192 -11.96 2.47 -18.34
C THR A 192 -11.21 1.46 -17.45
N PRO A 193 -11.54 0.16 -17.49
CA PRO A 193 -10.82 -0.84 -16.71
C PRO A 193 -9.31 -0.95 -16.99
N THR A 194 -8.84 -0.36 -18.10
CA THR A 194 -7.44 -0.48 -18.53
C THR A 194 -6.73 0.85 -18.72
N GLN A 195 -7.44 1.97 -18.62
CA GLN A 195 -6.86 3.31 -18.81
C GLN A 195 -7.68 4.38 -18.12
N ILE A 196 -6.98 5.37 -17.58
CA ILE A 196 -7.55 6.64 -17.11
C ILE A 196 -6.89 7.78 -17.91
N THR A 197 -7.69 8.71 -18.43
CA THR A 197 -7.22 9.96 -19.03
C THR A 197 -7.56 11.12 -18.12
N LEU A 198 -6.54 11.88 -17.75
CA LEU A 198 -6.64 12.97 -16.79
C LEU A 198 -6.19 14.28 -17.45
N VAL A 199 -6.83 15.38 -17.07
CA VAL A 199 -6.41 16.74 -17.39
C VAL A 199 -6.14 17.51 -16.10
N LYS A 200 -5.26 18.51 -16.12
CA LYS A 200 -4.98 19.32 -14.93
C LYS A 200 -6.22 20.05 -14.44
N ASN A 201 -6.33 20.19 -13.14
CA ASN A 201 -7.35 21.00 -12.48
C ASN A 201 -6.84 22.44 -12.35
N GLU A 202 -7.31 23.34 -13.21
CA GLU A 202 -6.91 24.75 -13.20
C GLU A 202 -7.34 25.49 -11.90
N ASN A 203 -8.27 24.92 -11.14
CA ASN A 203 -8.77 25.48 -9.88
C ASN A 203 -8.22 24.71 -8.66
N TYR A 204 -7.13 23.96 -8.82
CA TYR A 204 -6.57 23.20 -7.73
C TYR A 204 -6.13 24.12 -6.58
N TRP A 205 -6.62 23.85 -5.39
CA TRP A 205 -6.36 24.65 -4.19
C TRP A 205 -4.90 24.59 -3.71
N GLY A 206 -4.18 23.50 -4.00
CA GLY A 206 -2.82 23.23 -3.53
C GLY A 206 -1.72 23.89 -4.34
N GLY A 207 -2.05 24.67 -5.39
CA GLY A 207 -1.08 25.41 -6.19
C GLY A 207 -1.08 25.04 -7.68
N GLU A 208 0.00 25.37 -8.37
CA GLU A 208 0.14 25.15 -9.80
C GLU A 208 0.34 23.67 -10.14
N VAL A 209 -0.44 23.17 -11.10
CA VAL A 209 -0.29 21.84 -11.70
C VAL A 209 0.50 22.00 -13.01
N LYS A 210 1.69 21.39 -13.08
CA LYS A 210 2.69 21.66 -14.15
C LYS A 210 2.51 20.83 -15.41
N VAL A 211 1.89 19.66 -15.31
CA VAL A 211 1.63 18.74 -16.43
C VAL A 211 0.17 18.86 -16.86
N ASP A 212 -0.08 19.10 -18.15
CA ASP A 212 -1.43 19.40 -18.65
C ASP A 212 -2.30 18.14 -18.73
N ASN A 213 -1.69 17.01 -19.14
CA ASN A 213 -2.41 15.74 -19.34
C ASN A 213 -1.63 14.57 -18.71
N VAL A 214 -2.37 13.62 -18.11
CA VAL A 214 -1.83 12.36 -17.62
C VAL A 214 -2.65 11.20 -18.18
N ILE A 215 -1.96 10.15 -18.66
CA ILE A 215 -2.58 8.91 -19.10
C ILE A 215 -2.04 7.78 -18.24
N VAL A 216 -2.89 7.18 -17.43
CA VAL A 216 -2.56 5.97 -16.67
C VAL A 216 -2.96 4.76 -17.49
N LYS A 217 -2.03 3.83 -17.73
CA LYS A 217 -2.26 2.58 -18.47
C LYS A 217 -2.08 1.37 -17.57
N SER A 218 -3.04 0.48 -17.58
CA SER A 218 -2.95 -0.84 -16.96
C SER A 218 -2.17 -1.82 -17.84
N PHE A 219 -1.33 -2.62 -17.20
CA PHE A 219 -0.61 -3.72 -17.84
C PHE A 219 -0.93 -5.03 -17.12
N SER A 220 -1.16 -6.09 -17.88
CA SER A 220 -1.47 -7.41 -17.34
C SER A 220 -0.25 -8.15 -16.76
N ASP A 221 0.97 -7.70 -17.10
CA ASP A 221 2.20 -8.31 -16.62
C ASP A 221 3.37 -7.32 -16.60
N ALA A 222 4.33 -7.59 -15.73
CA ALA A 222 5.48 -6.73 -15.53
C ALA A 222 6.49 -6.77 -16.71
N GLY A 223 6.45 -7.79 -17.55
CA GLY A 223 7.31 -7.88 -18.75
C GLY A 223 6.89 -6.88 -19.82
N SER A 224 5.60 -6.81 -20.14
CA SER A 224 5.04 -5.81 -21.06
C SER A 224 5.18 -4.39 -20.53
N LEU A 225 5.01 -4.20 -19.21
CA LEU A 225 5.24 -2.93 -18.53
C LEU A 225 6.71 -2.48 -18.68
N CYS A 226 7.68 -3.38 -18.42
CA CYS A 226 9.09 -3.12 -18.56
C CYS A 226 9.47 -2.74 -20.01
N ALA A 227 8.96 -3.49 -21.01
CA ALA A 227 9.21 -3.20 -22.42
C ALA A 227 8.66 -1.83 -22.83
N SER A 228 7.49 -1.44 -22.34
CA SER A 228 6.88 -0.13 -22.62
C SER A 228 7.69 1.04 -22.03
N LEU A 229 8.31 0.86 -20.87
CA LEU A 229 9.22 1.86 -20.30
C LEU A 229 10.51 1.99 -21.12
N GLN A 230 11.07 0.87 -21.60
CA GLN A 230 12.28 0.85 -22.44
C GLN A 230 12.04 1.53 -23.79
N THR A 231 10.89 1.23 -24.46
CA THR A 231 10.53 1.85 -25.75
C THR A 231 10.15 3.33 -25.63
N GLY A 232 9.79 3.78 -24.43
CA GLY A 232 9.33 5.15 -24.16
C GLY A 232 7.83 5.35 -24.42
N ASP A 233 7.06 4.28 -24.53
CA ASP A 233 5.59 4.34 -24.62
C ASP A 233 4.96 4.78 -23.29
N ILE A 234 5.69 4.61 -22.19
CA ILE A 234 5.43 5.20 -20.87
C ILE A 234 6.68 5.93 -20.36
N GLN A 235 6.49 6.92 -19.52
CA GLN A 235 7.58 7.74 -18.94
C GLN A 235 7.82 7.45 -17.46
N GLY A 236 6.92 6.75 -16.81
CA GLY A 236 7.04 6.33 -15.41
C GLY A 236 6.24 5.07 -15.14
N THR A 237 6.63 4.34 -14.10
CA THR A 237 5.98 3.08 -13.73
C THR A 237 6.20 2.70 -12.29
N TYR A 238 5.24 1.96 -11.74
CA TYR A 238 5.34 1.10 -10.57
C TYR A 238 4.93 -0.33 -10.96
N GLY A 239 5.50 -1.34 -10.30
CA GLY A 239 5.14 -2.75 -10.50
C GLY A 239 6.11 -3.55 -11.38
N LEU A 240 7.35 -3.06 -11.57
CA LEU A 240 8.41 -3.84 -12.20
C LEU A 240 8.80 -5.04 -11.31
N GLN A 241 9.13 -6.17 -11.95
CA GLN A 241 9.78 -7.30 -11.28
C GLN A 241 11.19 -6.92 -10.82
N TYR A 242 11.66 -7.53 -9.74
CA TYR A 242 12.96 -7.22 -9.14
C TYR A 242 14.14 -7.32 -10.12
N ASP A 243 14.15 -8.32 -10.99
CA ASP A 243 15.19 -8.50 -12.02
C ASP A 243 15.21 -7.37 -13.05
N ASN A 244 14.05 -6.79 -13.34
CA ASN A 244 13.92 -5.75 -14.35
C ASN A 244 14.54 -4.40 -13.93
N TYR A 245 14.68 -4.14 -12.63
CA TYR A 245 15.33 -2.91 -12.15
C TYR A 245 16.77 -2.81 -12.62
N THR A 246 17.48 -3.92 -12.78
CA THR A 246 18.88 -3.96 -13.25
C THR A 246 19.05 -3.35 -14.65
N LEU A 247 17.98 -3.32 -15.46
CA LEU A 247 17.97 -2.70 -16.78
C LEU A 247 18.02 -1.17 -16.74
N PHE A 248 17.68 -0.58 -15.59
CA PHE A 248 17.53 0.88 -15.41
C PHE A 248 18.54 1.46 -14.41
N GLU A 249 19.11 0.67 -13.50
CA GLU A 249 19.96 1.13 -12.39
C GLU A 249 21.22 1.91 -12.82
N ASN A 250 21.79 1.60 -13.96
CA ASN A 250 23.01 2.23 -14.45
C ASN A 250 22.78 3.02 -15.75
N ASP A 251 21.55 3.24 -16.15
CA ASP A 251 21.19 4.06 -17.32
C ASP A 251 20.84 5.48 -16.89
N PRO A 252 21.61 6.51 -17.29
CA PRO A 252 21.36 7.89 -16.92
C PRO A 252 20.06 8.48 -17.48
N ASN A 253 19.38 7.76 -18.38
CA ASN A 253 18.07 8.13 -18.90
C ASN A 253 16.92 7.79 -17.95
N TYR A 254 17.19 7.14 -16.82
CA TYR A 254 16.18 6.73 -15.84
C TYR A 254 16.56 7.14 -14.43
N VAL A 255 15.54 7.29 -13.60
CA VAL A 255 15.66 7.50 -12.16
C VAL A 255 14.85 6.41 -11.45
N ILE A 256 15.43 5.77 -10.46
CA ILE A 256 14.75 4.82 -9.57
C ILE A 256 14.58 5.50 -8.22
N ASN A 257 13.34 5.71 -7.81
CA ASN A 257 12.98 6.13 -6.46
C ASN A 257 12.41 4.92 -5.72
N SER A 258 13.01 4.53 -4.60
CA SER A 258 12.62 3.33 -3.85
C SER A 258 12.76 3.55 -2.36
N MET A 259 11.80 3.03 -1.58
CA MET A 259 11.82 3.09 -0.13
C MET A 259 11.15 1.86 0.48
N PRO A 260 11.51 1.47 1.72
CA PRO A 260 10.81 0.43 2.47
C PRO A 260 9.36 0.82 2.73
N THR A 261 8.46 -0.14 2.60
CA THR A 261 7.04 0.02 2.88
C THR A 261 6.64 -0.77 4.12
N SER A 262 5.43 -0.53 4.64
CA SER A 262 4.84 -1.37 5.68
C SER A 262 4.30 -2.70 5.15
N ARG A 263 4.52 -3.03 3.87
CA ARG A 263 4.19 -4.35 3.32
C ARG A 263 5.23 -5.36 3.77
N CYS A 264 4.78 -6.30 4.60
CA CYS A 264 5.62 -7.32 5.20
C CYS A 264 5.25 -8.71 4.68
N PHE A 265 6.26 -9.54 4.39
CA PHE A 265 6.13 -10.98 4.30
C PHE A 265 6.29 -11.57 5.69
N PHE A 266 5.32 -12.38 6.09
CA PHE A 266 5.30 -13.00 7.41
C PHE A 266 4.66 -14.38 7.35
N GLY A 267 5.04 -15.23 8.30
CA GLY A 267 4.50 -16.55 8.51
C GLY A 267 3.61 -16.61 9.75
N GLN A 268 2.51 -17.35 9.67
CA GLN A 268 1.67 -17.75 10.78
C GLN A 268 1.86 -19.25 11.01
N PHE A 269 2.33 -19.63 12.18
CA PHE A 269 2.38 -21.04 12.58
C PHE A 269 0.99 -21.53 12.98
N ASN A 270 0.61 -22.70 12.51
CA ASN A 270 -0.66 -23.31 12.89
C ASN A 270 -0.56 -23.92 14.29
N MET A 271 -1.16 -23.27 15.28
CA MET A 271 -1.11 -23.71 16.66
C MET A 271 -1.93 -24.98 16.93
N ASP A 272 -2.77 -25.43 15.98
CA ASP A 272 -3.48 -26.70 16.05
C ASP A 272 -2.68 -27.87 15.44
N SER A 273 -1.58 -27.58 14.72
CA SER A 273 -0.67 -28.61 14.20
C SER A 273 0.17 -29.21 15.34
N GLU A 274 0.17 -30.55 15.44
CA GLU A 274 0.94 -31.26 16.46
C GLU A 274 2.43 -30.92 16.44
N ILE A 275 2.99 -30.74 15.24
CA ILE A 275 4.40 -30.37 15.04
C ILE A 275 4.65 -28.93 15.52
N MET A 276 3.71 -28.01 15.27
CA MET A 276 3.87 -26.58 15.59
C MET A 276 3.54 -26.27 17.07
N GLN A 277 3.04 -27.20 17.86
CA GLN A 277 2.89 -27.01 19.31
C GLN A 277 4.24 -26.87 20.02
N ASP A 278 5.31 -27.50 19.49
CA ASP A 278 6.65 -27.38 20.06
C ASP A 278 7.32 -26.06 19.61
N ILE A 279 7.54 -25.16 20.57
CA ILE A 279 8.17 -23.87 20.33
C ILE A 279 9.60 -24.00 19.79
N ASN A 280 10.33 -25.08 20.13
CA ASN A 280 11.68 -25.30 19.62
C ASN A 280 11.67 -25.60 18.14
N VAL A 281 10.65 -26.28 17.63
CA VAL A 281 10.46 -26.51 16.19
C VAL A 281 10.16 -25.20 15.47
N ARG A 282 9.27 -24.37 16.01
CA ARG A 282 8.94 -23.06 15.41
C ARG A 282 10.16 -22.14 15.37
N LYS A 283 10.92 -22.05 16.47
CA LYS A 283 12.16 -21.27 16.54
C LYS A 283 13.24 -21.82 15.59
N ALA A 284 13.37 -23.14 15.46
CA ALA A 284 14.29 -23.75 14.52
C ALA A 284 13.95 -23.40 13.07
N ILE A 285 12.66 -23.36 12.71
CA ILE A 285 12.22 -22.91 11.37
C ILE A 285 12.62 -21.46 11.15
N GLU A 286 12.34 -20.56 12.10
CA GLU A 286 12.71 -19.15 11.98
C GLU A 286 14.23 -18.95 11.86
N MET A 287 15.02 -19.61 12.69
CA MET A 287 16.49 -19.55 12.69
C MET A 287 17.11 -20.24 11.46
N GLY A 288 16.39 -21.14 10.81
CA GLY A 288 16.84 -21.85 9.60
C GLY A 288 16.66 -21.07 8.30
N ILE A 289 16.00 -19.91 8.31
CA ILE A 289 15.73 -19.10 7.11
C ILE A 289 16.63 -17.85 7.10
N ASP A 290 17.55 -17.77 6.14
CA ASP A 290 18.45 -16.62 5.95
C ASP A 290 17.73 -15.47 5.26
N LYS A 291 17.07 -14.61 6.06
CA LYS A 291 16.32 -13.44 5.62
C LYS A 291 17.21 -12.42 4.89
N GLU A 292 18.46 -12.27 5.31
CA GLU A 292 19.44 -11.33 4.71
C GLU A 292 19.78 -11.72 3.28
N SER A 293 20.14 -12.99 3.06
CA SER A 293 20.43 -13.50 1.71
C SER A 293 19.20 -13.50 0.80
N PHE A 294 18.01 -13.77 1.34
CA PHE A 294 16.77 -13.61 0.58
C PHE A 294 16.63 -12.17 0.06
N CYS A 295 16.75 -11.18 0.94
CA CYS A 295 16.58 -9.78 0.57
C CYS A 295 17.67 -9.26 -0.37
N THR A 296 18.93 -9.57 -0.08
CA THR A 296 20.07 -8.98 -0.82
C THR A 296 20.34 -9.68 -2.15
N VAL A 297 20.19 -11.01 -2.21
CA VAL A 297 20.54 -11.81 -3.39
C VAL A 297 19.31 -12.12 -4.25
N LEU A 298 18.25 -12.72 -3.66
CA LEU A 298 17.12 -13.18 -4.45
C LEU A 298 16.17 -12.06 -4.81
N ALA A 299 15.95 -11.12 -3.88
CA ALA A 299 15.12 -9.95 -4.13
C ALA A 299 15.92 -8.73 -4.65
N ASN A 300 17.20 -8.91 -5.04
CA ASN A 300 18.05 -7.85 -5.58
C ASN A 300 18.09 -6.57 -4.73
N GLY A 301 18.05 -6.68 -3.39
CA GLY A 301 17.99 -5.53 -2.48
C GLY A 301 16.65 -4.78 -2.50
N ARG A 302 15.58 -5.36 -3.05
CA ARG A 302 14.24 -4.75 -3.12
C ARG A 302 13.35 -5.07 -1.92
N CYS A 303 13.94 -5.58 -0.87
CA CYS A 303 13.34 -5.68 0.45
C CYS A 303 14.43 -5.56 1.51
N VAL A 304 14.00 -5.34 2.75
CA VAL A 304 14.87 -5.34 3.93
C VAL A 304 14.42 -6.45 4.88
N PRO A 305 15.35 -7.14 5.57
CA PRO A 305 14.98 -8.17 6.55
C PRO A 305 14.08 -7.59 7.63
N ALA A 306 13.02 -8.32 7.97
CA ALA A 306 12.10 -7.93 9.03
C ALA A 306 12.47 -8.63 10.35
N THR A 307 12.48 -7.85 11.44
CA THR A 307 12.54 -8.35 12.82
C THR A 307 11.12 -8.49 13.39
N GLY A 308 10.27 -7.50 13.10
CA GLY A 308 8.91 -7.42 13.61
C GLY A 308 7.91 -7.02 12.53
N VAL A 309 6.73 -6.63 13.00
CA VAL A 309 5.56 -6.29 12.17
C VAL A 309 5.82 -5.07 11.30
N PHE A 310 6.53 -4.05 11.84
CA PHE A 310 6.65 -2.73 11.22
C PHE A 310 8.09 -2.43 10.79
N PRO A 311 8.31 -1.73 9.66
CA PRO A 311 9.63 -1.35 9.20
C PRO A 311 10.28 -0.30 10.10
N SER A 312 11.58 -0.09 9.94
CA SER A 312 12.41 0.85 10.72
C SER A 312 11.99 2.34 10.60
N SER A 313 11.14 2.68 9.63
CA SER A 313 10.58 4.02 9.51
C SER A 313 9.60 4.38 10.64
N PHE A 314 9.04 3.37 11.33
CA PHE A 314 8.18 3.59 12.50
C PHE A 314 9.00 3.57 13.79
N SER A 315 8.65 4.44 14.75
CA SER A 315 9.30 4.48 16.06
C SER A 315 9.13 3.18 16.89
N TYR A 316 8.13 2.39 16.54
CA TYR A 316 7.84 1.07 17.10
C TYR A 316 8.21 -0.08 16.11
N GLY A 317 9.06 0.20 15.11
CA GLY A 317 9.45 -0.73 14.06
C GLY A 317 10.56 -1.71 14.46
N ASN A 318 11.26 -2.24 13.45
CA ASN A 318 12.25 -3.31 13.56
C ASN A 318 13.26 -3.18 14.70
N GLU A 319 13.77 -1.96 14.96
CA GLU A 319 14.80 -1.75 15.99
C GLU A 319 14.24 -1.72 17.42
N ALA A 320 12.92 -1.65 17.57
CA ALA A 320 12.26 -1.62 18.87
C ALA A 320 12.00 -3.02 19.44
N VAL A 321 12.17 -4.08 18.65
CA VAL A 321 11.88 -5.47 19.03
C VAL A 321 13.05 -6.38 18.71
N THR A 322 13.03 -7.60 19.28
CA THR A 322 14.05 -8.61 19.06
C THR A 322 13.42 -9.94 18.64
N ALA A 323 14.05 -10.61 17.66
CA ALA A 323 13.66 -11.94 17.20
C ALA A 323 14.92 -12.79 17.01
N PRO A 324 14.80 -14.13 16.93
CA PRO A 324 15.92 -15.02 16.60
C PRO A 324 16.56 -14.62 15.26
N SER A 325 17.89 -14.58 15.24
CA SER A 325 18.66 -14.39 14.00
C SER A 325 18.90 -15.72 13.29
N TYR A 326 19.26 -15.65 12.00
CA TYR A 326 19.69 -16.82 11.26
C TYR A 326 20.87 -17.51 11.95
N ASP A 327 20.66 -18.73 12.42
CA ASP A 327 21.64 -19.59 13.09
C ASP A 327 21.28 -21.06 12.85
N PRO A 328 21.75 -21.65 11.75
CA PRO A 328 21.41 -23.04 11.42
C PRO A 328 21.95 -24.06 12.42
N GLU A 329 23.05 -23.78 13.11
CA GLU A 329 23.57 -24.70 14.14
C GLU A 329 22.76 -24.63 15.43
N GLY A 330 22.33 -23.42 15.83
CA GLY A 330 21.37 -23.26 16.92
C GLY A 330 20.02 -23.88 16.61
N ALA A 331 19.55 -23.77 15.36
CA ALA A 331 18.32 -24.42 14.91
C ALA A 331 18.37 -25.95 15.03
N LYS A 332 19.49 -26.58 14.63
CA LYS A 332 19.71 -28.03 14.80
C LYS A 332 19.67 -28.43 16.27
N ALA A 333 20.31 -27.66 17.14
CA ALA A 333 20.30 -27.93 18.57
C ALA A 333 18.86 -27.90 19.16
N LEU A 334 18.03 -26.93 18.73
CA LEU A 334 16.63 -26.87 19.14
C LEU A 334 15.81 -28.06 18.63
N LEU A 335 16.08 -28.54 17.41
CA LEU A 335 15.44 -29.77 16.89
C LEU A 335 15.83 -31.00 17.69
N GLU A 336 17.12 -31.14 18.06
CA GLU A 336 17.60 -32.22 18.92
C GLU A 336 16.94 -32.18 20.31
N GLU A 337 16.78 -30.99 20.92
CA GLU A 337 16.08 -30.79 22.19
C GLU A 337 14.58 -31.20 22.09
N ALA A 338 13.97 -30.93 20.92
CA ALA A 338 12.59 -31.34 20.62
C ALA A 338 12.46 -32.85 20.28
N GLY A 339 13.61 -33.58 20.22
CA GLY A 339 13.65 -35.01 19.95
C GLY A 339 13.67 -35.38 18.46
N TRP A 340 13.97 -34.42 17.59
CA TRP A 340 14.15 -34.63 16.16
C TRP A 340 15.62 -34.82 15.82
N THR A 341 15.99 -35.99 15.26
CA THR A 341 17.37 -36.34 14.89
C THR A 341 17.36 -37.15 13.60
N ASP A 342 18.37 -37.02 12.76
CA ASP A 342 18.55 -37.89 11.58
C ASP A 342 19.00 -39.28 12.02
N THR A 343 18.06 -40.23 12.12
CA THR A 343 18.35 -41.60 12.65
C THR A 343 18.67 -42.60 11.56
N ASP A 344 18.31 -42.35 10.30
CA ASP A 344 18.55 -43.27 9.16
C ASP A 344 19.62 -42.76 8.17
N GLY A 345 20.07 -41.51 8.33
CA GLY A 345 21.17 -40.94 7.55
C GLY A 345 20.75 -40.42 6.18
N ASP A 346 19.47 -40.12 5.99
CA ASP A 346 18.92 -39.57 4.72
C ASP A 346 19.09 -38.05 4.58
N GLY A 347 19.55 -37.38 5.67
CA GLY A 347 19.82 -35.95 5.73
C GLY A 347 18.61 -35.15 6.24
N TYR A 348 17.53 -35.81 6.64
CA TYR A 348 16.37 -35.20 7.30
C TYR A 348 16.26 -35.70 8.74
N VAL A 349 15.75 -34.83 9.61
CA VAL A 349 15.51 -35.24 10.99
C VAL A 349 14.18 -36.01 11.10
N ASP A 350 14.16 -37.04 11.92
CA ASP A 350 13.00 -37.85 12.19
C ASP A 350 12.75 -38.04 13.69
N LYS A 351 11.50 -38.33 14.03
CA LYS A 351 11.07 -38.68 15.41
C LYS A 351 10.04 -39.78 15.31
N ASP A 352 10.22 -40.84 16.09
CA ASP A 352 9.36 -42.02 16.07
C ASP A 352 9.18 -42.68 14.68
N GLY A 353 10.23 -42.56 13.83
CA GLY A 353 10.25 -43.07 12.47
C GLY A 353 9.45 -42.23 11.45
N GLN A 354 9.10 -41.01 11.81
CA GLN A 354 8.44 -40.04 10.92
C GLN A 354 9.37 -38.86 10.65
N LYS A 355 9.62 -38.59 9.37
CA LYS A 355 10.40 -37.44 8.92
C LYS A 355 9.69 -36.13 9.25
N LEU A 356 10.44 -35.12 9.68
CA LEU A 356 9.92 -33.78 9.89
C LEU A 356 9.67 -33.11 8.53
N THR A 357 8.42 -33.06 8.12
CA THR A 357 7.97 -32.38 6.90
C THR A 357 6.99 -31.28 7.26
N ILE A 358 7.26 -30.06 6.84
CA ILE A 358 6.44 -28.86 7.10
C ILE A 358 5.55 -28.60 5.90
N LYS A 359 4.24 -28.51 6.09
CA LYS A 359 3.29 -28.05 5.09
C LYS A 359 3.35 -26.52 5.00
N TRP A 360 4.03 -26.03 3.97
CA TRP A 360 4.16 -24.61 3.69
C TRP A 360 3.07 -24.16 2.74
N LEU A 361 2.11 -23.36 3.20
CA LEU A 361 1.06 -22.76 2.38
C LEU A 361 1.46 -21.35 1.92
N THR A 362 1.28 -21.05 0.64
CA THR A 362 1.47 -19.70 0.06
C THR A 362 0.67 -19.55 -1.24
N TYR A 363 0.84 -18.43 -1.98
CA TYR A 363 0.07 -18.14 -3.17
C TYR A 363 0.89 -17.48 -4.29
N PRO A 364 0.51 -17.66 -5.59
CA PRO A 364 1.31 -17.25 -6.74
C PRO A 364 1.13 -15.79 -7.18
N THR A 365 0.12 -15.06 -6.71
CA THR A 365 -0.21 -13.72 -7.21
C THR A 365 0.85 -12.65 -6.88
N ARG A 366 1.76 -12.94 -5.94
CA ARG A 366 2.98 -12.18 -5.69
C ARG A 366 4.17 -13.06 -5.96
N LEU A 367 4.99 -12.63 -6.92
CA LEU A 367 6.13 -13.42 -7.43
C LEU A 367 7.16 -13.78 -6.36
N GLU A 368 7.28 -12.93 -5.35
CA GLU A 368 8.19 -13.13 -4.22
C GLU A 368 7.79 -14.32 -3.35
N GLN A 369 6.51 -14.64 -3.27
CA GLN A 369 6.00 -15.72 -2.41
C GLN A 369 6.50 -17.11 -2.85
N PRO A 370 6.35 -17.55 -4.11
CA PRO A 370 6.92 -18.81 -4.58
C PRO A 370 8.45 -18.84 -4.51
N LEU A 371 9.11 -17.70 -4.74
CA LEU A 371 10.57 -17.58 -4.62
C LEU A 371 11.00 -17.81 -3.17
N LEU A 372 10.34 -17.16 -2.22
CA LEU A 372 10.60 -17.33 -0.80
C LEU A 372 10.36 -18.77 -0.34
N ALA A 373 9.26 -19.39 -0.77
CA ALA A 373 8.96 -20.78 -0.40
C ALA A 373 10.05 -21.76 -0.90
N THR A 374 10.52 -21.58 -2.14
CA THR A 374 11.62 -22.39 -2.70
C THR A 374 12.92 -22.15 -1.96
N TYR A 375 13.22 -20.91 -1.64
CA TYR A 375 14.42 -20.55 -0.87
C TYR A 375 14.38 -21.12 0.55
N ALA A 376 13.24 -21.00 1.24
CA ALA A 376 13.05 -21.55 2.58
C ALA A 376 13.20 -23.09 2.58
N HIS A 377 12.66 -23.78 1.56
CA HIS A 377 12.87 -25.22 1.39
C HIS A 377 14.37 -25.57 1.36
N ASP A 378 15.17 -24.84 0.57
CA ASP A 378 16.60 -25.12 0.43
C ASP A 378 17.41 -24.81 1.70
N THR A 379 17.06 -23.76 2.44
CA THR A 379 17.72 -23.42 3.71
C THR A 379 17.30 -24.35 4.84
N LEU A 380 16.02 -24.67 4.97
CA LEU A 380 15.50 -25.58 5.99
C LEU A 380 16.00 -27.01 5.80
N LYS A 381 16.23 -27.45 4.57
CA LYS A 381 16.87 -28.72 4.29
C LYS A 381 18.27 -28.81 4.90
N GLN A 382 19.03 -27.72 5.01
CA GLN A 382 20.37 -27.72 5.63
C GLN A 382 20.35 -28.03 7.13
N ILE A 383 19.19 -27.84 7.76
CA ILE A 383 18.97 -28.19 9.17
C ILE A 383 18.12 -29.47 9.33
N GLY A 384 17.88 -30.20 8.22
CA GLY A 384 17.20 -31.49 8.22
C GLY A 384 15.67 -31.39 8.19
N ILE A 385 15.06 -30.24 7.89
CA ILE A 385 13.62 -30.09 7.73
C ILE A 385 13.25 -30.22 6.25
N ASP A 386 12.27 -31.08 5.94
CA ASP A 386 11.63 -31.18 4.64
C ASP A 386 10.45 -30.19 4.54
N VAL A 387 10.17 -29.66 3.35
CA VAL A 387 9.08 -28.70 3.14
C VAL A 387 8.20 -29.14 1.98
N ASP A 388 6.93 -29.39 2.28
CA ASP A 388 5.88 -29.63 1.29
C ASP A 388 5.20 -28.31 0.93
N ILE A 389 5.52 -27.77 -0.24
CA ILE A 389 5.07 -26.44 -0.68
C ILE A 389 3.72 -26.54 -1.40
N ASN A 390 2.66 -26.01 -0.80
CA ASN A 390 1.38 -25.75 -1.44
C ASN A 390 1.30 -24.27 -1.87
N ASN A 391 1.60 -24.01 -3.17
CA ASN A 391 1.49 -22.70 -3.78
C ASN A 391 0.22 -22.62 -4.63
N THR A 392 -0.85 -22.06 -4.08
CA THR A 392 -2.19 -22.11 -4.68
C THR A 392 -2.93 -20.77 -4.61
N SER A 393 -3.71 -20.44 -5.65
CA SER A 393 -4.65 -19.30 -5.62
C SER A 393 -5.78 -19.49 -4.58
N ASP A 394 -6.08 -20.73 -4.23
CA ASP A 394 -7.09 -21.11 -3.23
C ASP A 394 -6.58 -21.05 -1.77
N HIS A 395 -5.43 -20.43 -1.55
CA HIS A 395 -4.73 -20.41 -0.26
C HIS A 395 -5.61 -20.02 0.95
N ARG A 396 -6.62 -19.14 0.73
CA ARG A 396 -7.53 -18.72 1.82
C ARG A 396 -8.44 -19.84 2.30
N THR A 397 -8.88 -20.71 1.41
CA THR A 397 -9.66 -21.91 1.75
C THR A 397 -8.81 -22.88 2.57
N TYR A 398 -7.59 -23.20 2.09
CA TYR A 398 -6.65 -24.05 2.83
C TYR A 398 -6.29 -23.47 4.20
N ALA A 399 -6.10 -22.14 4.28
CA ALA A 399 -5.81 -21.46 5.54
C ALA A 399 -7.00 -21.52 6.52
N ALA A 400 -8.23 -21.31 6.03
CA ALA A 400 -9.45 -21.39 6.84
C ALA A 400 -9.74 -22.83 7.32
N ASP A 401 -9.39 -23.84 6.52
CA ASP A 401 -9.53 -25.25 6.85
C ASP A 401 -8.41 -25.76 7.77
N GLY A 402 -7.36 -24.95 8.04
CA GLY A 402 -6.20 -25.33 8.85
C GLY A 402 -5.27 -26.36 8.17
N ASP A 403 -5.34 -26.55 6.85
CA ASP A 403 -4.51 -27.51 6.12
C ASP A 403 -3.14 -26.91 5.77
N PHE A 404 -2.38 -26.58 6.80
CA PHE A 404 -1.01 -26.08 6.74
C PHE A 404 -0.34 -26.23 8.12
N ASP A 405 0.98 -26.22 8.15
CA ASP A 405 1.79 -26.04 9.37
C ASP A 405 2.29 -24.60 9.48
N LEU A 406 2.64 -24.00 8.32
CA LEU A 406 3.08 -22.64 8.21
C LEU A 406 2.41 -21.96 7.00
N TYR A 407 1.64 -20.90 7.24
CA TYR A 407 1.04 -20.09 6.20
C TYR A 407 1.84 -18.79 6.01
N VAL A 408 2.52 -18.66 4.88
CA VAL A 408 3.30 -17.47 4.54
C VAL A 408 2.54 -16.60 3.57
N SER A 409 2.31 -15.36 4.00
CA SER A 409 1.54 -14.37 3.27
C SER A 409 2.19 -12.99 3.34
N SER A 410 1.58 -12.00 2.70
CA SER A 410 1.99 -10.59 2.84
C SER A 410 0.80 -9.69 3.06
N THR A 411 1.01 -8.66 3.86
CA THR A 411 0.04 -7.58 4.04
C THR A 411 0.75 -6.25 4.29
N THR A 412 0.07 -5.14 4.02
CA THR A 412 0.48 -3.82 4.52
C THR A 412 0.09 -3.78 5.99
N THR A 413 1.07 -3.75 6.88
CA THR A 413 0.85 -3.94 8.33
C THR A 413 0.33 -2.70 9.04
N ALA A 414 0.61 -1.51 8.49
CA ALA A 414 0.09 -0.23 9.00
C ALA A 414 -0.34 0.67 7.83
N PRO A 415 -1.46 0.36 7.14
CA PRO A 415 -1.91 1.12 5.97
C PRO A 415 -2.27 2.57 6.31
N THR A 416 -2.62 2.85 7.54
CA THR A 416 -3.00 4.17 8.05
C THR A 416 -1.95 4.80 8.97
N GLY A 417 -0.75 4.21 9.07
CA GLY A 417 0.29 4.66 9.99
C GLY A 417 0.00 4.38 11.47
N ASP A 418 -1.14 3.82 11.80
CA ASP A 418 -1.49 3.37 13.14
C ASP A 418 -1.15 1.89 13.34
N PRO A 419 -0.60 1.47 14.48
CA PRO A 419 -0.19 0.10 14.73
C PRO A 419 -1.35 -0.90 14.89
N GLU A 420 -2.57 -0.42 15.10
CA GLU A 420 -3.70 -1.26 15.50
C GLU A 420 -4.11 -2.30 14.45
N TYR A 421 -4.06 -1.92 13.17
CA TYR A 421 -4.61 -2.72 12.08
C TYR A 421 -4.11 -4.17 12.02
N PHE A 422 -2.80 -4.39 12.15
CA PHE A 422 -2.25 -5.74 12.08
C PHE A 422 -2.70 -6.61 13.25
N PHE A 423 -2.72 -6.04 14.45
CA PHE A 423 -3.11 -6.77 15.65
C PHE A 423 -4.60 -7.13 15.64
N THR A 424 -5.47 -6.17 15.33
CA THR A 424 -6.93 -6.38 15.29
C THR A 424 -7.37 -7.29 14.16
N SER A 425 -6.73 -7.20 12.98
CA SER A 425 -7.13 -8.01 11.81
C SER A 425 -6.48 -9.39 11.78
N THR A 426 -5.20 -9.51 12.18
CA THR A 426 -4.37 -10.68 11.91
C THR A 426 -3.97 -11.45 13.17
N VAL A 427 -3.77 -10.77 14.30
CA VAL A 427 -3.35 -11.46 15.53
C VAL A 427 -4.56 -11.97 16.33
N VAL A 428 -5.57 -11.11 16.57
CA VAL A 428 -6.78 -11.48 17.31
C VAL A 428 -8.04 -11.56 16.44
N GLY A 429 -7.97 -11.16 15.17
CA GLY A 429 -9.11 -11.03 14.27
C GLY A 429 -9.31 -12.20 13.30
N SER A 430 -10.12 -11.96 12.28
CA SER A 430 -10.55 -12.97 11.30
C SER A 430 -9.43 -13.52 10.40
N LYS A 431 -8.27 -12.88 10.36
CA LYS A 431 -7.09 -13.34 9.60
C LYS A 431 -6.07 -14.10 10.46
N ASN A 432 -6.40 -14.42 11.70
CA ASN A 432 -5.62 -15.30 12.57
C ASN A 432 -5.84 -16.76 12.15
N TYR A 433 -5.30 -17.13 11.00
CA TYR A 433 -5.42 -18.48 10.46
C TYR A 433 -4.60 -19.51 11.25
N GLY A 434 -3.54 -19.06 11.94
CA GLY A 434 -2.73 -19.91 12.81
C GLY A 434 -3.40 -20.29 14.13
N ASN A 435 -4.61 -19.80 14.41
CA ASN A 435 -5.34 -20.01 15.65
C ASN A 435 -4.53 -19.68 16.92
N TYR A 436 -3.68 -18.65 16.84
CA TYR A 436 -2.93 -18.17 18.00
C TYR A 436 -3.87 -17.55 19.03
N GLN A 437 -3.77 -17.97 20.28
CA GLN A 437 -4.56 -17.46 21.40
C GLN A 437 -3.66 -17.13 22.58
N ASN A 438 -3.78 -15.93 23.11
CA ASN A 438 -3.07 -15.46 24.30
C ASN A 438 -3.88 -14.34 24.95
N ASP A 439 -4.35 -14.59 26.18
CA ASP A 439 -5.21 -13.63 26.92
C ASP A 439 -4.50 -12.29 27.19
N GLU A 440 -3.18 -12.31 27.41
CA GLU A 440 -2.39 -11.08 27.61
C GLU A 440 -2.32 -10.26 26.32
N VAL A 441 -2.12 -10.90 25.18
CA VAL A 441 -2.13 -10.23 23.87
C VAL A 441 -3.50 -9.64 23.59
N THR A 442 -4.57 -10.38 23.85
CA THR A 442 -5.94 -9.88 23.68
C THR A 442 -6.19 -8.64 24.55
N ALA A 443 -5.79 -8.68 25.83
CA ALA A 443 -5.93 -7.53 26.72
C ALA A 443 -5.11 -6.30 26.27
N LEU A 444 -3.89 -6.51 25.75
CA LEU A 444 -3.07 -5.42 25.21
C LEU A 444 -3.66 -4.80 23.93
N VAL A 445 -4.30 -5.62 23.07
CA VAL A 445 -5.01 -5.11 21.88
C VAL A 445 -6.22 -4.28 22.31
N GLU A 446 -6.97 -4.71 23.32
CA GLU A 446 -8.09 -3.94 23.88
C GLU A 446 -7.61 -2.63 24.50
N GLU A 447 -6.47 -2.62 25.24
CA GLU A 447 -5.86 -1.39 25.76
C GLU A 447 -5.43 -0.44 24.62
N LEU A 448 -4.79 -0.97 23.56
CA LEU A 448 -4.40 -0.19 22.40
C LEU A 448 -5.61 0.48 21.74
N HIS A 449 -6.71 -0.27 21.61
CA HIS A 449 -7.97 0.18 21.03
C HIS A 449 -8.63 1.35 21.78
N GLN A 450 -8.34 1.54 23.06
CA GLN A 450 -8.88 2.60 23.91
C GLN A 450 -7.89 3.74 24.21
N THR A 451 -6.65 3.62 23.74
CA THR A 451 -5.57 4.55 24.06
C THR A 451 -5.46 5.66 23.02
N PHE A 452 -5.69 6.92 23.43
CA PHE A 452 -5.56 8.12 22.58
C PHE A 452 -4.14 8.68 22.53
N ASP A 453 -3.33 8.44 23.53
CA ASP A 453 -1.96 8.93 23.60
C ASP A 453 -1.06 8.22 22.60
N LYS A 454 -0.50 8.96 21.64
CA LYS A 454 0.31 8.44 20.51
C LYS A 454 1.57 7.70 20.99
N GLU A 455 2.26 8.22 22.02
CA GLU A 455 3.49 7.60 22.56
C GLU A 455 3.13 6.26 23.22
N LYS A 456 2.06 6.25 24.01
CA LYS A 456 1.55 5.04 24.66
C LYS A 456 1.09 3.98 23.66
N ARG A 457 0.46 4.39 22.55
CA ARG A 457 0.12 3.46 21.45
C ARG A 457 1.36 2.80 20.85
N GLY A 458 2.44 3.57 20.66
CA GLY A 458 3.74 3.05 20.22
C GLY A 458 4.34 2.05 21.23
N GLU A 459 4.29 2.35 22.54
CA GLU A 459 4.75 1.42 23.58
C GLU A 459 3.95 0.11 23.59
N LEU A 460 2.62 0.19 23.45
CA LEU A 460 1.75 -0.98 23.37
C LEU A 460 2.04 -1.81 22.10
N ALA A 461 2.30 -1.16 20.97
CA ALA A 461 2.70 -1.84 19.75
C ALA A 461 4.01 -2.62 19.89
N ILE A 462 5.00 -2.05 20.60
CA ILE A 462 6.26 -2.74 20.91
C ILE A 462 6.00 -3.96 21.79
N GLN A 463 5.21 -3.81 22.85
CA GLN A 463 4.86 -4.90 23.76
C GLN A 463 4.13 -6.04 23.03
N LEU A 464 3.14 -5.70 22.20
CA LEU A 464 2.40 -6.67 21.39
C LEU A 464 3.30 -7.42 20.42
N GLN A 465 4.16 -6.71 19.69
CA GLN A 465 5.12 -7.34 18.79
C GLN A 465 6.05 -8.29 19.53
N GLN A 466 6.67 -7.82 20.63
CA GLN A 466 7.61 -8.65 21.37
C GLN A 466 6.94 -9.90 21.91
N LYS A 467 5.69 -9.80 22.37
CA LYS A 467 4.95 -10.94 22.90
C LYS A 467 4.68 -12.01 21.84
N ILE A 468 4.22 -11.64 20.64
CA ILE A 468 3.99 -12.60 19.55
C ILE A 468 5.30 -13.21 19.01
N LEU A 469 6.42 -12.48 19.09
CA LEU A 469 7.76 -12.95 18.75
C LEU A 469 8.28 -13.93 19.81
N ASP A 470 8.14 -13.62 21.10
CA ASP A 470 8.57 -14.50 22.21
C ASP A 470 7.79 -15.82 22.20
N ASP A 471 6.50 -15.78 21.91
CA ASP A 471 5.64 -16.95 21.74
C ASP A 471 5.92 -17.70 20.42
N CYS A 472 6.71 -17.10 19.52
CA CYS A 472 7.00 -17.60 18.18
C CYS A 472 5.74 -18.06 17.44
N SER A 473 4.67 -17.26 17.53
CA SER A 473 3.39 -17.53 16.87
C SER A 473 3.35 -16.98 15.44
N PHE A 474 4.12 -15.95 15.22
CA PHE A 474 4.40 -15.33 13.92
C PHE A 474 5.91 -15.20 13.74
N PHE A 475 6.38 -15.22 12.51
CA PHE A 475 7.72 -14.73 12.19
C PHE A 475 7.69 -13.80 10.99
N PHE A 476 8.52 -12.76 11.04
CA PHE A 476 8.54 -11.73 10.03
C PHE A 476 9.79 -11.91 9.17
N ILE A 477 9.63 -11.82 7.85
CA ILE A 477 10.68 -12.23 6.91
C ILE A 477 11.30 -11.01 6.24
N ALA A 478 10.48 -10.17 5.60
CA ALA A 478 10.97 -9.03 4.86
C ALA A 478 9.93 -7.93 4.74
N HIS A 479 10.38 -6.66 4.81
CA HIS A 479 9.60 -5.50 4.37
C HIS A 479 9.96 -5.18 2.93
N LEU A 480 8.95 -5.10 2.06
CA LEU A 480 9.15 -4.82 0.65
C LEU A 480 9.44 -3.34 0.41
N ASN A 481 10.33 -3.07 -0.54
CA ASN A 481 10.51 -1.72 -1.06
C ASN A 481 9.49 -1.44 -2.17
N MET A 482 8.80 -0.32 -2.08
CA MET A 482 8.14 0.26 -3.24
C MET A 482 9.19 0.88 -4.16
N GLY A 483 9.04 0.69 -5.46
CA GLY A 483 9.93 1.27 -6.46
C GLY A 483 9.18 1.89 -7.62
N ILE A 484 9.41 3.20 -7.82
CA ILE A 484 8.97 3.94 -9.00
C ILE A 484 10.17 4.16 -9.90
N VAL A 485 10.04 3.83 -11.18
CA VAL A 485 11.06 4.10 -12.20
C VAL A 485 10.51 5.09 -13.20
N THR A 486 11.23 6.20 -13.42
CA THR A 486 10.84 7.24 -14.38
C THR A 486 11.95 7.50 -15.39
N LYS A 487 11.60 8.12 -16.52
CA LYS A 487 12.58 8.78 -17.39
C LYS A 487 13.25 9.92 -16.62
N SER A 488 14.53 10.21 -16.91
CA SER A 488 15.33 11.20 -16.17
C SER A 488 14.85 12.65 -16.34
N ASN A 489 14.00 12.94 -17.34
CA ASN A 489 13.36 14.23 -17.52
C ASN A 489 12.03 14.37 -16.75
N VAL A 490 11.59 13.37 -16.01
CA VAL A 490 10.42 13.38 -15.13
C VAL A 490 10.86 13.69 -13.71
N SER A 491 10.17 14.59 -13.04
CA SER A 491 10.38 14.94 -11.63
C SER A 491 9.05 15.02 -10.88
N GLY A 492 9.09 15.05 -9.54
CA GLY A 492 7.91 15.17 -8.69
C GLY A 492 7.15 13.85 -8.47
N MET A 493 7.72 12.71 -8.89
CA MET A 493 7.24 11.39 -8.47
C MET A 493 8.15 10.82 -7.39
N ALA A 494 7.56 10.36 -6.30
CA ALA A 494 8.27 9.71 -5.20
C ALA A 494 7.54 8.45 -4.76
N ALA A 495 8.30 7.43 -4.34
CA ALA A 495 7.74 6.28 -3.66
C ALA A 495 7.22 6.72 -2.28
N HIS A 496 6.10 6.15 -1.83
CA HIS A 496 5.50 6.39 -0.52
C HIS A 496 5.34 5.04 0.21
N PRO A 497 5.45 4.99 1.55
CA PRO A 497 5.40 3.72 2.29
C PRO A 497 4.14 2.88 2.08
N CYS A 498 3.04 3.49 1.65
CA CYS A 498 1.77 2.82 1.34
C CYS A 498 1.29 3.01 -0.10
N ASP A 499 2.14 3.50 -1.03
CA ASP A 499 1.84 3.68 -2.45
C ASP A 499 0.59 4.55 -2.73
N TYR A 500 0.41 5.66 -1.99
CA TYR A 500 -0.81 6.48 -2.07
C TYR A 500 -0.70 7.69 -2.98
N TYR A 501 0.46 8.32 -3.12
CA TYR A 501 0.62 9.64 -3.72
C TYR A 501 1.58 9.60 -4.93
N GLU A 502 1.26 8.81 -5.95
CA GLU A 502 2.15 8.60 -7.09
C GLU A 502 2.15 9.78 -8.06
N ILE A 503 0.96 10.32 -8.37
CA ILE A 503 0.75 11.45 -9.28
C ILE A 503 0.14 12.60 -8.50
N THR A 504 0.93 13.67 -8.35
CA THR A 504 0.57 14.86 -7.56
C THR A 504 0.77 16.14 -8.38
N ALA A 505 0.44 17.30 -7.84
CA ALA A 505 0.73 18.59 -8.46
C ALA A 505 2.23 18.86 -8.69
N GLU A 506 3.11 18.14 -7.98
CA GLU A 506 4.57 18.26 -8.13
C GLU A 506 5.12 17.61 -9.40
N LEU A 507 4.35 16.73 -10.03
CA LEU A 507 4.75 16.07 -11.28
C LEU A 507 5.12 17.11 -12.34
N ASP A 508 6.31 16.97 -12.94
CA ASP A 508 6.79 17.83 -14.04
C ASP A 508 7.59 17.03 -15.06
N ILE A 509 7.58 17.50 -16.31
CA ILE A 509 8.37 16.97 -17.42
C ILE A 509 9.21 18.12 -17.97
N GLN A 510 10.52 17.94 -18.01
CA GLN A 510 11.48 18.92 -18.53
C GLN A 510 11.76 18.73 -20.02
#